data_352791b3da083e1fe0024b1becf15b91
#
_entry.id   352791b3da083e1fe0024b1becf15b91
#
_cell.length_a   1.000
_cell.length_b   1.000
_cell.length_c   1.000
_cell.angle_alpha   90.00
_cell.angle_beta   90.00
_cell.angle_gamma   90.00
#
_symmetry.space_group_name_H-M   'P 1'
#
loop_
_entity.id
_entity.type
_entity.pdbx_description
1 polymer ?
#
loop_
_entity_poly.entity_id
_entity_poly.type
_entity_poly.pdbx_seq_one_letter_code
_entity_poly.pdbx_strand_id
1 'polypeptide(L)'
;EIHNCPIRHWLEFEIARSMYAIHKDKLMLGAEMLESDNQLILDEYMQRQISYDHFEAEARLWDNYNTDYYPVVFFAKEHGIPFVATNIPRRYANSVKNKGIEVLDSLSDEAKRYIAPLPVPFEYNEKESEAAFSMMNMLGGKQSGDNRKLAQAQAVKDATMGWFIAHNMKDKFLHINGNYHSDFKGGIIPYLLRYRPGTKVV
;
A
#
# COMPACT_ATOMS: atom_id res chain seq x y z
N GLU A 1 -4.24 6.38 7.83
CA GLU A 1 -3.58 6.78 9.10
C GLU A 1 -2.72 8.04 8.97
N ILE A 2 -2.26 8.61 10.07
CA ILE A 2 -1.09 9.50 10.10
C ILE A 2 0.08 8.67 10.61
N HIS A 3 1.13 8.54 9.80
CA HIS A 3 2.33 7.79 10.18
C HIS A 3 2.93 8.29 11.50
N ASN A 4 3.55 7.40 12.26
CA ASN A 4 4.15 7.69 13.58
C ASN A 4 3.14 8.17 14.64
N CYS A 5 1.88 7.75 14.56
CA CYS A 5 0.86 8.05 15.57
C CYS A 5 0.44 6.75 16.30
N PRO A 6 0.97 6.47 17.51
CA PRO A 6 0.73 5.20 18.20
C PRO A 6 -0.75 4.90 18.46
N ILE A 7 -1.56 5.93 18.70
CA ILE A 7 -3.01 5.74 18.91
C ILE A 7 -3.68 5.22 17.62
N ARG A 8 -3.24 5.67 16.44
CA ARG A 8 -3.81 5.24 15.16
C ARG A 8 -3.41 3.81 14.84
N HIS A 9 -2.15 3.44 15.06
CA HIS A 9 -1.68 2.06 14.87
C HIS A 9 -2.38 1.09 15.83
N TRP A 10 -2.62 1.52 17.08
CA TRP A 10 -3.44 0.77 18.00
C TRP A 10 -4.88 0.60 17.50
N LEU A 11 -5.50 1.65 16.95
CA LEU A 11 -6.86 1.58 16.37
C LEU A 11 -6.90 0.65 15.15
N GLU A 12 -5.91 0.66 14.29
CA GLU A 12 -5.82 -0.25 13.14
C GLU A 12 -5.79 -1.70 13.59
N PHE A 13 -5.00 -2.00 14.61
CA PHE A 13 -4.97 -3.32 15.23
C PHE A 13 -6.35 -3.71 15.81
N GLU A 14 -7.00 -2.82 16.54
CA GLU A 14 -8.33 -3.08 17.12
C GLU A 14 -9.42 -3.26 16.05
N ILE A 15 -9.33 -2.50 14.95
CA ILE A 15 -10.24 -2.68 13.80
C ILE A 15 -10.00 -4.06 13.16
N ALA A 16 -8.74 -4.44 12.91
CA ALA A 16 -8.42 -5.75 12.36
C ALA A 16 -8.95 -6.89 13.24
N ARG A 17 -8.74 -6.78 14.56
CA ARG A 17 -9.23 -7.74 15.55
C ARG A 17 -10.76 -7.83 15.56
N SER A 18 -11.44 -6.68 15.52
CA SER A 18 -12.91 -6.61 15.51
C SER A 18 -13.50 -7.17 14.22
N MET A 19 -12.91 -6.84 13.07
CA MET A 19 -13.31 -7.39 11.77
C MET A 19 -13.10 -8.92 11.73
N TYR A 20 -11.99 -9.41 12.26
CA TYR A 20 -11.76 -10.85 12.33
C TYR A 20 -12.78 -11.55 13.25
N ALA A 21 -13.15 -10.96 14.38
CA ALA A 21 -14.17 -11.54 15.26
C ALA A 21 -15.50 -11.77 14.53
N ILE A 22 -15.86 -10.91 13.59
CA ILE A 22 -17.09 -10.97 12.81
C ILE A 22 -16.96 -11.81 11.54
N HIS A 23 -15.87 -11.62 10.77
CA HIS A 23 -15.75 -12.13 9.41
C HIS A 23 -14.89 -13.38 9.26
N LYS A 24 -14.05 -13.71 10.27
CA LYS A 24 -13.21 -14.92 10.30
C LYS A 24 -12.40 -15.11 9.00
N ASP A 25 -12.56 -16.26 8.38
CA ASP A 25 -11.90 -16.71 7.14
C ASP A 25 -12.23 -15.88 5.90
N LYS A 26 -13.24 -14.99 5.99
CA LYS A 26 -13.59 -14.06 4.91
C LYS A 26 -12.77 -12.79 4.89
N LEU A 27 -12.02 -12.53 5.98
CA LEU A 27 -11.19 -11.34 6.11
C LEU A 27 -9.82 -11.57 5.45
N MET A 28 -9.38 -10.58 4.72
CA MET A 28 -8.00 -10.42 4.24
C MET A 28 -7.47 -9.07 4.71
N LEU A 29 -6.19 -8.98 4.93
CA LEU A 29 -5.51 -7.74 5.27
C LEU A 29 -4.51 -7.36 4.16
N GLY A 30 -4.16 -6.09 4.10
CA GLY A 30 -3.08 -5.61 3.25
C GLY A 30 -2.59 -4.25 3.72
N ALA A 31 -1.38 -3.90 3.33
CA ALA A 31 -0.77 -2.65 3.79
C ALA A 31 0.10 -1.99 2.74
N GLU A 32 0.07 -0.64 2.73
CA GLU A 32 0.99 0.21 1.97
C GLU A 32 2.45 -0.03 2.34
N MET A 33 2.73 -0.37 3.58
CA MET A 33 4.07 -0.50 4.15
C MET A 33 4.84 -1.70 3.61
N LEU A 34 4.16 -2.60 2.88
CA LEU A 34 4.76 -3.77 2.27
C LEU A 34 4.73 -3.66 0.75
N GLU A 35 5.90 -3.76 0.13
CA GLU A 35 6.07 -3.71 -1.32
C GLU A 35 5.68 -5.03 -1.96
N SER A 36 4.97 -4.99 -3.08
CA SER A 36 4.38 -6.15 -3.76
C SER A 36 5.38 -7.23 -4.16
N ASP A 37 6.63 -6.86 -4.45
CA ASP A 37 7.71 -7.81 -4.74
C ASP A 37 8.31 -8.48 -3.49
N ASN A 38 7.81 -8.15 -2.30
CA ASN A 38 8.08 -8.88 -1.07
C ASN A 38 6.97 -9.88 -0.70
N GLN A 39 5.98 -10.10 -1.57
CA GLN A 39 4.87 -11.02 -1.25
C GLN A 39 5.36 -12.44 -0.96
N LEU A 40 6.32 -12.97 -1.72
CA LEU A 40 6.84 -14.32 -1.49
C LEU A 40 7.41 -14.48 -0.07
N ILE A 41 8.32 -13.59 0.33
CA ILE A 41 8.95 -13.68 1.66
C ILE A 41 7.93 -13.43 2.79
N LEU A 42 6.91 -12.59 2.54
CA LEU A 42 5.80 -12.40 3.46
C LEU A 42 4.98 -13.69 3.61
N ASP A 43 4.66 -14.37 2.51
CA ASP A 43 3.90 -15.62 2.51
C ASP A 43 4.63 -16.74 3.27
N GLU A 44 5.95 -16.87 3.05
CA GLU A 44 6.80 -17.82 3.74
C GLU A 44 6.82 -17.56 5.26
N TYR A 45 6.88 -16.30 5.66
CA TYR A 45 6.78 -15.92 7.07
C TYR A 45 5.38 -16.20 7.64
N MET A 46 4.32 -15.83 6.93
CA MET A 46 2.93 -16.06 7.34
C MET A 46 2.63 -17.56 7.50
N GLN A 47 3.21 -18.40 6.63
CA GLN A 47 3.08 -19.85 6.66
C GLN A 47 4.06 -20.53 7.61
N ARG A 48 4.85 -19.77 8.38
CA ARG A 48 5.84 -20.28 9.35
C ARG A 48 6.98 -21.12 8.71
N GLN A 49 7.26 -20.88 7.43
CA GLN A 49 8.35 -21.54 6.70
C GLN A 49 9.71 -20.92 7.04
N ILE A 50 9.71 -19.63 7.36
CA ILE A 50 10.90 -18.88 7.81
C ILE A 50 10.64 -18.20 9.16
N SER A 51 11.72 -17.89 9.87
CA SER A 51 11.66 -17.14 11.13
C SER A 51 11.39 -15.66 10.88
N TYR A 52 11.04 -14.93 11.96
CA TYR A 52 10.91 -13.49 11.90
C TYR A 52 12.23 -12.80 11.50
N ASP A 53 13.35 -13.26 12.03
CA ASP A 53 14.68 -12.69 11.76
C ASP A 53 15.03 -12.78 10.27
N HIS A 54 14.68 -13.89 9.59
CA HIS A 54 14.87 -14.01 8.14
C HIS A 54 13.92 -13.07 7.36
N PHE A 55 12.66 -13.00 7.76
CA PHE A 55 11.71 -12.07 7.16
C PHE A 55 12.19 -10.62 7.32
N GLU A 56 12.59 -10.20 8.51
CA GLU A 56 13.08 -8.85 8.79
C GLU A 56 14.35 -8.51 7.99
N ALA A 57 15.26 -9.48 7.86
CA ALA A 57 16.52 -9.29 7.15
C ALA A 57 16.35 -9.11 5.64
N GLU A 58 15.34 -9.76 5.04
CA GLU A 58 15.19 -9.81 3.58
C GLU A 58 14.05 -8.92 3.06
N ALA A 59 13.00 -8.69 3.84
CA ALA A 59 11.92 -7.78 3.48
C ALA A 59 12.38 -6.32 3.61
N ARG A 60 11.96 -5.48 2.66
CA ARG A 60 12.21 -4.03 2.74
C ARG A 60 11.19 -3.36 3.65
N LEU A 61 11.40 -3.46 4.94
CA LEU A 61 10.52 -2.91 5.95
C LEU A 61 10.77 -1.41 6.17
N TRP A 62 9.78 -0.73 6.72
CA TRP A 62 9.92 0.65 7.20
C TRP A 62 10.62 0.67 8.56
N ASP A 63 11.30 1.78 8.89
CA ASP A 63 12.08 1.90 10.13
C ASP A 63 11.23 1.70 11.40
N ASN A 64 9.95 2.08 11.35
CA ASN A 64 8.98 1.92 12.43
C ASN A 64 8.14 0.62 12.33
N TYR A 65 8.50 -0.30 11.44
CA TYR A 65 7.71 -1.51 11.20
C TYR A 65 7.47 -2.31 12.49
N ASN A 66 8.49 -2.50 13.28
CA ASN A 66 8.42 -3.34 14.49
C ASN A 66 7.47 -2.80 15.54
N THR A 67 7.38 -1.48 15.68
CA THR A 67 6.51 -0.83 16.66
C THR A 67 5.09 -0.63 16.16
N ASP A 68 4.95 -0.29 14.89
CA ASP A 68 3.70 0.25 14.37
C ASP A 68 2.91 -0.78 13.56
N TYR A 69 3.56 -1.61 12.75
CA TYR A 69 2.88 -2.51 11.80
C TYR A 69 3.03 -4.00 12.12
N TYR A 70 4.12 -4.40 12.76
CA TYR A 70 4.33 -5.79 13.16
C TYR A 70 3.18 -6.37 13.99
N PRO A 71 2.57 -5.65 14.96
CA PRO A 71 1.47 -6.20 15.75
C PRO A 71 0.31 -6.70 14.91
N VAL A 72 -0.09 -5.97 13.86
CA VAL A 72 -1.20 -6.38 12.99
C VAL A 72 -0.80 -7.51 12.04
N VAL A 73 0.43 -7.53 11.55
CA VAL A 73 0.96 -8.63 10.71
C VAL A 73 1.09 -9.90 11.54
N PHE A 74 1.62 -9.82 12.75
CA PHE A 74 1.71 -10.94 13.67
C PHE A 74 0.32 -11.49 14.05
N PHE A 75 -0.63 -10.61 14.34
CA PHE A 75 -2.02 -11.02 14.57
C PHE A 75 -2.59 -11.78 13.38
N ALA A 76 -2.39 -11.29 12.17
CA ALA A 76 -2.84 -11.97 10.95
C ALA A 76 -2.22 -13.37 10.82
N LYS A 77 -0.91 -13.48 11.07
CA LYS A 77 -0.18 -14.75 11.05
C LYS A 77 -0.73 -15.75 12.06
N GLU A 78 -0.93 -15.33 13.31
CA GLU A 78 -1.43 -16.21 14.37
C GLU A 78 -2.85 -16.73 14.12
N HIS A 79 -3.64 -15.96 13.35
CA HIS A 79 -5.02 -16.32 13.03
C HIS A 79 -5.22 -16.86 11.61
N GLY A 80 -4.14 -17.04 10.85
CA GLY A 80 -4.21 -17.52 9.46
C GLY A 80 -4.93 -16.59 8.50
N ILE A 81 -4.93 -15.27 8.79
CA ILE A 81 -5.54 -14.25 7.93
C ILE A 81 -4.57 -13.96 6.79
N PRO A 82 -4.96 -14.10 5.51
CA PRO A 82 -4.08 -13.73 4.41
C PRO A 82 -3.69 -12.26 4.46
N PHE A 83 -2.41 -11.96 4.23
CA PHE A 83 -1.88 -10.61 4.23
C PHE A 83 -1.24 -10.28 2.88
N VAL A 84 -1.63 -9.16 2.26
CA VAL A 84 -1.20 -8.77 0.91
C VAL A 84 -0.26 -7.58 0.99
N ALA A 85 0.92 -7.73 0.40
CA ALA A 85 1.84 -6.63 0.15
C ALA A 85 1.34 -5.85 -1.08
N THR A 86 0.89 -4.62 -0.88
CA THR A 86 0.11 -3.93 -1.93
C THR A 86 0.85 -2.82 -2.64
N ASN A 87 1.91 -2.26 -2.03
CA ASN A 87 2.56 -1.08 -2.59
C ASN A 87 3.49 -1.43 -3.76
N ILE A 88 3.65 -0.48 -4.67
CA ILE A 88 4.67 -0.57 -5.73
C ILE A 88 6.07 -0.63 -5.11
N PRO A 89 7.01 -1.44 -5.65
CA PRO A 89 8.39 -1.39 -5.22
C PRO A 89 8.95 0.03 -5.27
N ARG A 90 9.50 0.53 -4.14
CA ARG A 90 9.94 1.93 -3.99
C ARG A 90 10.92 2.38 -5.08
N ARG A 91 11.72 1.45 -5.63
CA ARG A 91 12.64 1.75 -6.74
C ARG A 91 11.91 2.22 -7.99
N TYR A 92 10.72 1.68 -8.28
CA TYR A 92 9.92 2.09 -9.45
C TYR A 92 9.20 3.41 -9.18
N ALA A 93 8.62 3.60 -7.98
CA ALA A 93 8.07 4.89 -7.59
C ALA A 93 9.13 6.01 -7.62
N ASN A 94 10.35 5.75 -7.18
CA ASN A 94 11.47 6.68 -7.28
C ASN A 94 11.88 6.95 -8.74
N SER A 95 11.84 5.95 -9.60
CA SER A 95 12.12 6.15 -11.03
C SER A 95 11.08 7.06 -11.67
N VAL A 96 9.79 6.88 -11.35
CA VAL A 96 8.70 7.77 -11.80
C VAL A 96 8.90 9.19 -11.27
N LYS A 97 9.19 9.35 -9.98
CA LYS A 97 9.49 10.65 -9.37
C LYS A 97 10.59 11.42 -10.11
N ASN A 98 11.59 10.72 -10.60
CA ASN A 98 12.74 11.36 -11.25
C ASN A 98 12.57 11.55 -12.76
N LYS A 99 11.93 10.60 -13.45
CA LYS A 99 11.91 10.50 -14.91
C LYS A 99 10.51 10.65 -15.55
N GLY A 100 9.42 10.54 -14.76
CA GLY A 100 8.06 10.50 -15.24
C GLY A 100 7.52 9.08 -15.36
N ILE A 101 6.19 8.97 -15.53
CA ILE A 101 5.47 7.69 -15.49
C ILE A 101 5.84 6.76 -16.66
N GLU A 102 6.25 7.31 -17.77
CA GLU A 102 6.63 6.60 -19.00
C GLU A 102 7.84 5.66 -18.79
N VAL A 103 8.64 5.88 -17.74
CA VAL A 103 9.76 5.01 -17.41
C VAL A 103 9.31 3.57 -17.12
N LEU A 104 8.06 3.38 -16.70
CA LEU A 104 7.51 2.06 -16.40
C LEU A 104 7.33 1.19 -17.64
N ASP A 105 7.18 1.79 -18.82
CA ASP A 105 7.02 1.05 -20.08
C ASP A 105 8.27 0.21 -20.39
N SER A 106 9.45 0.70 -19.97
CA SER A 106 10.75 0.03 -20.18
C SER A 106 11.05 -1.12 -19.20
N LEU A 107 10.18 -1.34 -18.22
CA LEU A 107 10.34 -2.45 -17.28
C LEU A 107 10.16 -3.80 -17.98
N SER A 108 10.91 -4.82 -17.52
CA SER A 108 10.71 -6.20 -17.96
C SER A 108 9.31 -6.73 -17.60
N ASP A 109 8.86 -7.76 -18.29
CA ASP A 109 7.57 -8.39 -17.98
C ASP A 109 7.51 -8.93 -16.54
N GLU A 110 8.64 -9.43 -16.03
CA GLU A 110 8.74 -9.85 -14.63
C GLU A 110 8.51 -8.66 -13.67
N ALA A 111 9.16 -7.53 -13.92
CA ALA A 111 9.00 -6.33 -13.10
C ALA A 111 7.58 -5.76 -13.14
N LYS A 112 6.91 -5.86 -14.29
CA LYS A 112 5.52 -5.41 -14.47
C LYS A 112 4.51 -6.22 -13.66
N ARG A 113 4.85 -7.41 -13.18
CA ARG A 113 3.98 -8.19 -12.28
C ARG A 113 3.79 -7.56 -10.91
N TYR A 114 4.69 -6.68 -10.51
CA TYR A 114 4.71 -6.02 -9.20
C TYR A 114 4.11 -4.62 -9.21
N ILE A 115 3.47 -4.23 -10.31
CA ILE A 115 2.82 -2.92 -10.45
C ILE A 115 1.43 -3.06 -11.05
N ALA A 116 0.65 -1.98 -10.99
CA ALA A 116 -0.62 -1.92 -11.72
C ALA A 116 -0.42 -2.12 -13.22
N PRO A 117 -1.42 -2.67 -13.94
CA PRO A 117 -1.38 -2.76 -15.40
C PRO A 117 -1.12 -1.38 -16.04
N LEU A 118 -0.25 -1.38 -17.05
CA LEU A 118 0.07 -0.18 -17.82
C LEU A 118 -0.86 -0.05 -19.04
N PRO A 119 -1.16 1.20 -19.48
CA PRO A 119 -0.79 2.46 -18.83
C PRO A 119 -1.63 2.74 -17.57
N VAL A 120 -1.00 3.31 -16.54
CA VAL A 120 -1.74 3.79 -15.38
C VAL A 120 -2.47 5.09 -15.77
N PRO A 121 -3.80 5.16 -15.62
CA PRO A 121 -4.55 6.39 -15.88
C PRO A 121 -4.11 7.50 -14.91
N PHE A 122 -3.74 8.63 -15.45
CA PHE A 122 -3.28 9.77 -14.66
C PHE A 122 -3.71 11.08 -15.30
N GLU A 123 -4.41 11.90 -14.53
CA GLU A 123 -4.75 13.28 -14.88
C GLU A 123 -4.09 14.22 -13.87
N TYR A 124 -3.31 15.18 -14.37
CA TYR A 124 -2.62 16.12 -13.50
C TYR A 124 -3.50 17.34 -13.22
N ASN A 125 -3.80 17.54 -11.94
CA ASN A 125 -4.41 18.78 -11.45
C ASN A 125 -3.38 19.55 -10.62
N GLU A 126 -2.87 20.65 -11.14
CA GLU A 126 -1.82 21.44 -10.51
C GLU A 126 -2.22 21.95 -9.12
N LYS A 127 -3.42 22.53 -9.00
CA LYS A 127 -3.91 23.10 -7.73
C LYS A 127 -4.07 22.05 -6.64
N GLU A 128 -4.62 20.90 -6.97
CA GLU A 128 -4.78 19.78 -6.02
C GLU A 128 -3.44 19.20 -5.61
N SER A 129 -2.52 19.06 -6.57
CA SER A 129 -1.18 18.55 -6.32
C SER A 129 -0.37 19.49 -5.42
N GLU A 130 -0.42 20.79 -5.67
CA GLU A 130 0.26 21.79 -4.82
C GLU A 130 -0.31 21.81 -3.40
N ALA A 131 -1.63 21.76 -3.24
CA ALA A 131 -2.28 21.71 -1.93
C ALA A 131 -1.89 20.44 -1.16
N ALA A 132 -1.91 19.27 -1.83
CA ALA A 132 -1.56 17.99 -1.23
C ALA A 132 -0.08 17.95 -0.81
N PHE A 133 0.84 18.41 -1.65
CA PHE A 133 2.27 18.45 -1.31
C PHE A 133 2.59 19.47 -0.23
N SER A 134 1.92 20.61 -0.22
CA SER A 134 2.04 21.60 0.86
C SER A 134 1.63 20.99 2.20
N MET A 135 0.51 20.28 2.23
CA MET A 135 0.04 19.57 3.42
C MET A 135 1.02 18.46 3.87
N MET A 136 1.53 17.66 2.94
CA MET A 136 2.54 16.64 3.24
C MET A 136 3.82 17.23 3.83
N ASN A 137 4.30 18.36 3.28
CA ASN A 137 5.48 19.06 3.80
C ASN A 137 5.25 19.62 5.20
N MET A 138 4.06 20.15 5.49
CA MET A 138 3.69 20.62 6.83
C MET A 138 3.67 19.49 7.87
N LEU A 139 3.34 18.26 7.45
CA LEU A 139 3.33 17.07 8.30
C LEU A 139 4.72 16.40 8.44
N GLY A 140 5.78 17.07 7.99
CA GLY A 140 7.18 16.60 8.13
C GLY A 140 7.70 15.80 6.93
N GLY A 141 6.92 15.64 5.88
CA GLY A 141 7.37 15.06 4.61
C GLY A 141 8.24 16.06 3.84
N LYS A 142 9.50 15.73 3.57
CA LYS A 142 10.36 16.54 2.69
C LYS A 142 10.15 16.11 1.23
N GLN A 143 9.19 16.70 0.55
CA GLN A 143 9.01 16.51 -0.88
C GLN A 143 9.71 17.64 -1.65
N SER A 144 10.62 17.26 -2.55
CA SER A 144 11.30 18.19 -3.46
C SER A 144 11.30 17.60 -4.86
N GLY A 145 11.18 18.45 -5.87
CA GLY A 145 11.20 18.04 -7.27
C GLY A 145 10.05 18.61 -8.09
N ASP A 146 9.85 18.05 -9.26
CA ASP A 146 8.76 18.40 -10.18
C ASP A 146 7.42 17.89 -9.62
N ASN A 147 6.50 18.79 -9.33
CA ASN A 147 5.19 18.49 -8.75
C ASN A 147 4.39 17.49 -9.59
N ARG A 148 4.48 17.58 -10.93
CA ARG A 148 3.81 16.62 -11.81
C ARG A 148 4.37 15.22 -11.66
N LYS A 149 5.69 15.07 -11.62
CA LYS A 149 6.33 13.75 -11.42
C LYS A 149 6.10 13.19 -10.01
N LEU A 150 6.03 14.06 -9.01
CA LEU A 150 5.64 13.68 -7.66
C LEU A 150 4.20 13.13 -7.65
N ALA A 151 3.27 13.83 -8.31
CA ALA A 151 1.89 13.38 -8.45
C ALA A 151 1.80 12.05 -9.22
N GLN A 152 2.57 11.88 -10.30
CA GLN A 152 2.68 10.62 -11.01
C GLN A 152 3.19 9.47 -10.12
N ALA A 153 4.20 9.74 -9.28
CA ALA A 153 4.72 8.75 -8.34
C ALA A 153 3.68 8.34 -7.29
N GLN A 154 2.84 9.25 -6.84
CA GLN A 154 1.73 8.90 -5.94
C GLN A 154 0.63 8.13 -6.69
N ALA A 155 0.28 8.57 -7.90
CA ALA A 155 -0.72 7.88 -8.72
C ALA A 155 -0.36 6.42 -9.02
N VAL A 156 0.91 6.11 -9.30
CA VAL A 156 1.33 4.72 -9.52
C VAL A 156 1.34 3.89 -8.24
N LYS A 157 1.57 4.50 -7.07
CA LYS A 157 1.37 3.82 -5.78
C LYS A 157 -0.09 3.47 -5.57
N ASP A 158 -0.97 4.46 -5.71
CA ASP A 158 -2.42 4.30 -5.55
C ASP A 158 -2.99 3.26 -6.51
N ALA A 159 -2.60 3.34 -7.78
CA ALA A 159 -3.01 2.37 -8.79
C ALA A 159 -2.55 0.96 -8.45
N THR A 160 -1.31 0.81 -7.99
CA THR A 160 -0.76 -0.50 -7.64
C THR A 160 -1.44 -1.08 -6.41
N MET A 161 -1.65 -0.28 -5.35
CA MET A 161 -2.40 -0.73 -4.18
C MET A 161 -3.83 -1.10 -4.55
N GLY A 162 -4.52 -0.26 -5.33
CA GLY A 162 -5.87 -0.54 -5.83
C GLY A 162 -5.95 -1.82 -6.66
N TRP A 163 -4.94 -2.08 -7.51
CA TRP A 163 -4.83 -3.30 -8.29
C TRP A 163 -4.67 -4.55 -7.41
N PHE A 164 -3.72 -4.53 -6.47
CA PHE A 164 -3.49 -5.70 -5.61
C PHE A 164 -4.65 -5.96 -4.66
N ILE A 165 -5.33 -4.94 -4.16
CA ILE A 165 -6.58 -5.11 -3.40
C ILE A 165 -7.64 -5.76 -4.28
N ALA A 166 -7.92 -5.21 -5.46
CA ALA A 166 -8.95 -5.70 -6.38
C ALA A 166 -8.74 -7.16 -6.78
N HIS A 167 -7.47 -7.53 -7.02
CA HIS A 167 -7.10 -8.84 -7.53
C HIS A 167 -7.09 -9.93 -6.45
N ASN A 168 -6.76 -9.57 -5.21
CA ASN A 168 -6.67 -10.52 -4.10
C ASN A 168 -7.95 -10.61 -3.26
N MET A 169 -8.75 -9.54 -3.17
CA MET A 169 -9.93 -9.48 -2.31
C MET A 169 -10.96 -10.55 -2.68
N LYS A 170 -11.25 -11.46 -1.74
CA LYS A 170 -12.30 -12.48 -1.89
C LYS A 170 -13.65 -11.97 -1.42
N ASP A 171 -13.75 -11.50 -0.18
CA ASP A 171 -14.98 -10.97 0.44
C ASP A 171 -14.70 -9.65 1.18
N LYS A 172 -14.05 -9.69 2.33
CA LYS A 172 -13.70 -8.53 3.15
C LYS A 172 -12.21 -8.26 3.09
N PHE A 173 -11.86 -7.01 2.85
CA PHE A 173 -10.47 -6.58 2.80
C PHE A 173 -10.30 -5.34 3.69
N LEU A 174 -9.41 -5.40 4.66
CA LEU A 174 -8.95 -4.24 5.41
C LEU A 174 -7.59 -3.83 4.88
N HIS A 175 -7.49 -2.60 4.38
CA HIS A 175 -6.24 -2.04 3.89
C HIS A 175 -5.74 -0.95 4.83
N ILE A 176 -4.48 -1.05 5.23
CA ILE A 176 -3.79 -0.09 6.09
C ILE A 176 -2.91 0.79 5.20
N ASN A 177 -3.15 2.09 5.22
CA ASN A 177 -2.42 3.06 4.42
C ASN A 177 -2.42 4.44 5.08
N GLY A 178 -1.44 5.27 4.70
CA GLY A 178 -1.45 6.68 5.05
C GLY A 178 -2.68 7.38 4.50
N ASN A 179 -3.26 8.30 5.27
CA ASN A 179 -4.51 8.98 4.94
C ASN A 179 -4.49 9.69 3.58
N TYR A 180 -3.31 10.16 3.14
CA TYR A 180 -3.14 10.72 1.79
C TYR A 180 -3.70 9.83 0.68
N HIS A 181 -3.56 8.51 0.83
CA HIS A 181 -3.97 7.51 -0.16
C HIS A 181 -5.46 7.14 -0.12
N SER A 182 -6.24 7.68 0.82
CA SER A 182 -7.68 7.35 0.96
C SER A 182 -8.58 8.52 1.38
N ASP A 183 -8.01 9.66 1.77
CA ASP A 183 -8.79 10.82 2.19
C ASP A 183 -9.74 11.28 1.07
N PHE A 184 -10.93 11.70 1.47
CA PHE A 184 -11.99 12.17 0.58
C PHE A 184 -12.39 11.15 -0.51
N LYS A 185 -12.15 9.86 -0.29
CA LYS A 185 -12.33 8.77 -1.27
C LYS A 185 -11.47 8.96 -2.54
N GLY A 186 -10.34 9.64 -2.40
CA GLY A 186 -9.31 9.79 -3.42
C GLY A 186 -8.31 8.63 -3.43
N GLY A 187 -7.14 8.87 -4.01
CA GLY A 187 -6.01 7.96 -3.99
C GLY A 187 -6.32 6.56 -4.52
N ILE A 188 -6.26 5.56 -3.66
CA ILE A 188 -6.46 4.14 -3.98
C ILE A 188 -7.88 3.86 -4.49
N ILE A 189 -8.90 4.55 -3.96
CA ILE A 189 -10.31 4.18 -4.16
C ILE A 189 -10.77 4.29 -5.62
N PRO A 190 -10.50 5.36 -6.38
CA PRO A 190 -10.83 5.42 -7.79
C PRO A 190 -10.22 4.28 -8.62
N TYR A 191 -8.96 3.92 -8.35
CA TYR A 191 -8.29 2.81 -9.01
C TYR A 191 -8.91 1.46 -8.63
N LEU A 192 -9.17 1.23 -7.35
CA LEU A 192 -9.85 0.03 -6.88
C LEU A 192 -11.19 -0.17 -7.59
N LEU A 193 -12.01 0.89 -7.65
CA LEU A 193 -13.32 0.84 -8.30
C LEU A 193 -13.21 0.64 -9.83
N ARG A 194 -12.14 1.12 -10.45
CA ARG A 194 -11.84 0.88 -11.86
C ARG A 194 -11.48 -0.60 -12.12
N TYR A 195 -10.66 -1.20 -11.26
CA TYR A 195 -10.23 -2.59 -11.39
C TYR A 195 -11.27 -3.60 -10.92
N ARG A 196 -12.10 -3.20 -9.98
CA ARG A 196 -13.19 -4.03 -9.44
C ARG A 196 -14.47 -3.21 -9.24
N PRO A 197 -15.23 -2.96 -10.31
CA PRO A 197 -16.49 -2.21 -10.22
C PRO A 197 -17.47 -2.85 -9.24
N GLY A 198 -18.23 -2.02 -8.53
CA GLY A 198 -19.22 -2.48 -7.56
C GLY A 198 -18.66 -2.81 -6.17
N THR A 199 -17.34 -2.65 -5.94
CA THR A 199 -16.77 -2.75 -4.59
C THR A 199 -17.35 -1.68 -3.69
N LYS A 200 -17.83 -2.09 -2.50
CA LYS A 200 -18.28 -1.15 -1.47
C LYS A 200 -17.10 -0.78 -0.58
N VAL A 201 -16.82 0.50 -0.49
CA VAL A 201 -15.74 1.07 0.33
C VAL A 201 -16.37 1.91 1.45
N VAL A 202 -15.93 1.69 2.67
CA VAL A 202 -16.34 2.38 3.90
C VAL A 202 -15.17 3.14 4.48
#